data_4c8d5819a7d6cfcc9ee4e56ea0ae2f0e
#
_entry.id   4c8d5819a7d6cfcc9ee4e56ea0ae2f0e
#
_cell.length_a   1.000
_cell.length_b   1.000
_cell.length_c   1.000
_cell.angle_alpha   90.00
_cell.angle_beta   90.00
_cell.angle_gamma   90.00
#
_symmetry.space_group_name_H-M   'P 1'
#
loop_
_entity.id
_entity.type
_entity.pdbx_description
1 polymer ?
#
loop_
_entity_poly.entity_id
_entity_poly.type
_entity_poly.pdbx_seq_one_letter_code
_entity_poly.pdbx_strand_id
1 'polypeptide(L)'
;KLGPNALGIGETAFPELLAGRRGRIKSFLLDQSNLAGIGNAYIHDILFRARIHPLRPISDLTNREIEALRQAIDAELARSIAMGGAWYEVDLHGVPGGFTAADLLIGYREGEPCPECGSTVQKIKTGSTSTFVCPSCQPLA
;
A
#
# COMPACT_ATOMS: atom_id res chain seq x y z
N LYS A 1 7.91 -1.31 -19.52
CA LYS A 1 8.07 0.12 -19.25
C LYS A 1 7.43 0.51 -17.93
N LEU A 2 8.15 1.27 -17.14
CA LEU A 2 7.66 1.73 -15.84
C LEU A 2 6.71 2.91 -15.98
N GLY A 3 5.70 2.96 -15.12
CA GLY A 3 4.84 4.12 -14.95
C GLY A 3 5.52 5.23 -14.15
N PRO A 4 4.79 6.29 -13.81
CA PRO A 4 5.33 7.37 -13.00
C PRO A 4 5.69 6.86 -11.59
N ASN A 5 6.62 7.56 -10.94
CA ASN A 5 7.04 7.23 -9.59
C ASN A 5 5.90 7.48 -8.60
N ALA A 6 5.62 6.49 -7.76
CA ALA A 6 4.55 6.59 -6.76
C ALA A 6 4.86 7.65 -5.71
N LEU A 7 6.11 7.72 -5.25
CA LEU A 7 6.52 8.72 -4.27
C LEU A 7 6.49 10.10 -4.92
N GLY A 8 5.77 11.03 -4.28
CA GLY A 8 5.67 12.41 -4.76
C GLY A 8 4.69 12.62 -5.91
N ILE A 9 3.88 11.62 -6.24
CA ILE A 9 2.86 11.81 -7.26
C ILE A 9 1.84 12.87 -6.78
N GLY A 10 1.51 13.79 -7.68
CA GLY A 10 0.72 14.97 -7.32
C GLY A 10 -0.76 14.69 -7.16
N GLU A 11 -1.44 15.65 -6.53
CA GLU A 11 -2.89 15.60 -6.27
C GLU A 11 -3.72 15.55 -7.54
N THR A 12 -3.18 16.04 -8.66
CA THR A 12 -3.86 16.00 -9.96
C THR A 12 -3.49 14.74 -10.73
N ALA A 13 -2.22 14.40 -10.76
CA ALA A 13 -1.73 13.27 -11.54
C ALA A 13 -2.26 11.93 -11.04
N PHE A 14 -2.37 11.74 -9.72
CA PHE A 14 -2.81 10.47 -9.16
C PHE A 14 -4.28 10.15 -9.50
N PRO A 15 -5.24 11.06 -9.27
CA PRO A 15 -6.62 10.80 -9.70
C PRO A 15 -6.75 10.57 -11.21
N GLU A 16 -5.95 11.25 -12.03
CA GLU A 16 -5.97 11.05 -13.48
C GLU A 16 -5.54 9.64 -13.87
N LEU A 17 -4.56 9.07 -13.16
CA LEU A 17 -4.14 7.69 -13.38
C LEU A 17 -5.26 6.70 -13.11
N LEU A 18 -6.10 6.97 -12.13
CA LEU A 18 -7.20 6.09 -11.72
C LEU A 18 -8.46 6.30 -12.55
N ALA A 19 -8.60 7.44 -13.22
CA ALA A 19 -9.83 7.79 -13.92
C ALA A 19 -10.14 6.77 -15.02
N GLY A 20 -11.39 6.27 -15.01
CA GLY A 20 -11.87 5.31 -16.01
C GLY A 20 -11.29 3.92 -15.88
N ARG A 21 -10.45 3.66 -14.88
CA ARG A 21 -9.88 2.32 -14.67
C ARG A 21 -10.90 1.37 -14.08
N ARG A 22 -10.84 0.12 -14.54
CA ARG A 22 -11.59 -1.00 -14.00
C ARG A 22 -10.66 -1.89 -13.20
N GLY A 23 -11.22 -2.81 -12.44
CA GLY A 23 -10.43 -3.72 -11.63
C GLY A 23 -10.24 -3.23 -10.22
N ARG A 24 -9.44 -3.97 -9.47
CA ARG A 24 -9.27 -3.74 -8.03
C ARG A 24 -8.06 -2.88 -7.75
N ILE A 25 -8.16 -2.11 -6.66
CA ILE A 25 -7.13 -1.12 -6.34
C ILE A 25 -5.77 -1.76 -6.06
N LYS A 26 -5.73 -2.90 -5.37
CA LYS A 26 -4.45 -3.56 -5.07
C LYS A 26 -3.69 -3.94 -6.32
N SER A 27 -4.36 -4.59 -7.26
CA SER A 27 -3.73 -5.03 -8.51
C SER A 27 -3.19 -3.86 -9.31
N PHE A 28 -3.94 -2.76 -9.34
CA PHE A 28 -3.50 -1.54 -10.02
C PHE A 28 -2.22 -0.99 -9.40
N LEU A 29 -2.18 -0.89 -8.07
CA LEU A 29 -1.05 -0.28 -7.36
C LEU A 29 0.23 -1.11 -7.48
N LEU A 30 0.12 -2.42 -7.56
CA LEU A 30 1.28 -3.31 -7.67
C LEU A 30 1.83 -3.42 -9.08
N ASP A 31 1.08 -3.01 -10.09
CA ASP A 31 1.54 -3.05 -11.47
C ASP A 31 2.50 -1.89 -11.73
N GLN A 32 3.77 -2.20 -11.88
CA GLN A 32 4.83 -1.19 -12.04
C GLN A 32 4.70 -0.39 -13.34
N SER A 33 3.94 -0.88 -14.31
CA SER A 33 3.65 -0.11 -15.54
C SER A 33 2.60 0.97 -15.30
N ASN A 34 1.78 0.83 -14.27
CA ASN A 34 0.83 1.87 -13.87
C ASN A 34 1.50 2.90 -12.96
N LEU A 35 2.25 2.41 -11.98
CA LEU A 35 2.82 3.23 -10.92
C LEU A 35 4.06 2.53 -10.38
N ALA A 36 5.21 3.16 -10.45
CA ALA A 36 6.46 2.54 -10.06
C ALA A 36 6.77 2.81 -8.58
N GLY A 37 7.30 1.80 -7.90
CA GLY A 37 7.86 1.97 -6.56
C GLY A 37 7.08 1.33 -5.43
N ILE A 38 5.87 0.80 -5.66
CA ILE A 38 5.10 0.11 -4.62
C ILE A 38 5.37 -1.38 -4.72
N GLY A 39 6.02 -1.93 -3.70
CA GLY A 39 6.28 -3.36 -3.62
C GLY A 39 5.34 -4.08 -2.67
N ASN A 40 5.44 -5.42 -2.65
CA ASN A 40 4.57 -6.27 -1.84
C ASN A 40 4.67 -6.00 -0.34
N ALA A 41 5.83 -5.57 0.14
CA ALA A 41 6.00 -5.29 1.56
C ALA A 41 5.25 -4.04 2.01
N TYR A 42 5.04 -3.08 1.11
CA TYR A 42 4.43 -1.80 1.47
C TYR A 42 2.92 -1.76 1.24
N ILE A 43 2.41 -2.57 0.32
CA ILE A 43 1.02 -2.48 -0.10
C ILE A 43 0.02 -2.68 1.04
N HIS A 44 0.33 -3.57 1.97
CA HIS A 44 -0.55 -3.87 3.10
C HIS A 44 -0.78 -2.63 3.96
N ASP A 45 0.30 -1.96 4.34
CA ASP A 45 0.23 -0.79 5.21
C ASP A 45 -0.31 0.44 4.48
N ILE A 46 0.00 0.58 3.19
CA ILE A 46 -0.56 1.66 2.37
C ILE A 46 -2.09 1.59 2.37
N LEU A 47 -2.65 0.43 2.07
CA LEU A 47 -4.10 0.26 2.03
C LEU A 47 -4.71 0.40 3.42
N PHE A 48 -4.03 -0.09 4.45
CA PHE A 48 -4.47 0.08 5.82
C PHE A 48 -4.52 1.57 6.23
N ARG A 49 -3.47 2.32 5.94
CA ARG A 49 -3.44 3.76 6.24
C ARG A 49 -4.57 4.52 5.57
N ALA A 50 -4.89 4.14 4.34
CA ALA A 50 -5.97 4.77 3.58
C ALA A 50 -7.36 4.22 3.96
N ARG A 51 -7.43 3.16 4.78
CA ARG A 51 -8.66 2.47 5.19
C ARG A 51 -9.42 1.89 4.00
N ILE A 52 -8.68 1.38 3.02
CA ILE A 52 -9.26 0.82 1.79
C ILE A 52 -9.00 -0.68 1.74
N HIS A 53 -10.04 -1.45 1.52
CA HIS A 53 -9.93 -2.90 1.32
C HIS A 53 -9.23 -3.17 -0.02
N PRO A 54 -8.28 -4.12 -0.09
CA PRO A 54 -7.54 -4.38 -1.33
C PRO A 54 -8.38 -4.81 -2.52
N LEU A 55 -9.55 -5.40 -2.27
CA LEU A 55 -10.45 -5.86 -3.34
C LEU A 55 -11.46 -4.79 -3.77
N ARG A 56 -11.40 -3.58 -3.22
CA ARG A 56 -12.28 -2.50 -3.65
C ARG A 56 -12.04 -2.19 -5.13
N PRO A 57 -13.10 -2.15 -5.94
CA PRO A 57 -12.97 -1.68 -7.33
C PRO A 57 -12.54 -0.21 -7.35
N ILE A 58 -11.68 0.14 -8.29
CA ILE A 58 -11.20 1.53 -8.43
C ILE A 58 -12.37 2.47 -8.66
N SER A 59 -13.35 2.03 -9.46
CA SER A 59 -14.53 2.83 -9.79
C SER A 59 -15.41 3.18 -8.59
N ASP A 60 -15.27 2.44 -7.49
CA ASP A 60 -16.07 2.67 -6.27
C ASP A 60 -15.38 3.63 -5.29
N LEU A 61 -14.14 4.01 -5.55
CA LEU A 61 -13.40 4.89 -4.65
C LEU A 61 -13.90 6.34 -4.78
N THR A 62 -14.15 6.96 -3.65
CA THR A 62 -14.49 8.38 -3.61
C THR A 62 -13.24 9.25 -3.81
N ASN A 63 -13.45 10.52 -4.15
CA ASN A 63 -12.32 11.46 -4.26
C ASN A 63 -11.56 11.58 -2.95
N ARG A 64 -12.25 11.52 -1.81
CA ARG A 64 -11.61 11.55 -0.49
C ARG A 64 -10.75 10.31 -0.27
N GLU A 65 -11.23 9.14 -0.67
CA GLU A 65 -10.47 7.90 -0.55
C GLU A 65 -9.25 7.91 -1.45
N ILE A 66 -9.37 8.44 -2.65
CA ILE A 66 -8.24 8.56 -3.58
C ILE A 66 -7.15 9.48 -3.00
N GLU A 67 -7.55 10.60 -2.40
CA GLU A 67 -6.57 11.51 -1.78
C GLU A 67 -5.93 10.88 -0.54
N ALA A 68 -6.72 10.17 0.28
CA ALA A 68 -6.19 9.44 1.42
C ALA A 68 -5.16 8.38 0.97
N LEU A 69 -5.44 7.71 -0.14
CA LEU A 69 -4.53 6.72 -0.71
C LEU A 69 -3.23 7.37 -1.18
N ARG A 70 -3.31 8.50 -1.86
CA ARG A 70 -2.12 9.24 -2.30
C ARG A 70 -1.25 9.62 -1.11
N GLN A 71 -1.85 10.14 -0.05
CA GLN A 71 -1.13 10.49 1.17
C GLN A 71 -0.52 9.27 1.86
N ALA A 72 -1.23 8.16 1.88
CA ALA A 72 -0.73 6.91 2.46
C ALA A 72 0.49 6.38 1.70
N ILE A 73 0.47 6.48 0.38
CA ILE A 73 1.62 6.09 -0.45
C ILE A 73 2.84 6.94 -0.09
N ASP A 74 2.67 8.25 -0.06
CA ASP A 74 3.78 9.15 0.29
C ASP A 74 4.32 8.88 1.69
N ALA A 75 3.42 8.72 2.67
CA ALA A 75 3.83 8.50 4.06
C ALA A 75 4.62 7.21 4.21
N GLU A 76 4.16 6.13 3.59
CA GLU A 76 4.81 4.83 3.74
C GLU A 76 6.15 4.77 3.01
N LEU A 77 6.19 5.23 1.77
CA LEU A 77 7.42 5.19 0.98
C LEU A 77 8.47 6.17 1.52
N ALA A 78 8.06 7.36 1.94
CA ALA A 78 8.99 8.33 2.51
C ALA A 78 9.60 7.81 3.82
N ARG A 79 8.79 7.15 4.65
CA ARG A 79 9.26 6.55 5.90
C ARG A 79 10.30 5.47 5.63
N SER A 80 10.04 4.60 4.66
CA SER A 80 11.00 3.55 4.29
C SER A 80 12.31 4.14 3.77
N ILE A 81 12.24 5.14 2.90
CA ILE A 81 13.43 5.80 2.35
C ILE A 81 14.23 6.46 3.46
N ALA A 82 13.57 7.13 4.41
CA ALA A 82 14.24 7.76 5.54
C ALA A 82 14.99 6.75 6.42
N MET A 83 14.57 5.49 6.40
CA MET A 83 15.22 4.39 7.12
C MET A 83 16.22 3.60 6.25
N GLY A 84 16.53 4.08 5.04
CA GLY A 84 17.49 3.44 4.16
C GLY A 84 16.93 2.38 3.23
N GLY A 85 15.60 2.31 3.10
CA GLY A 85 14.91 1.31 2.29
C GLY A 85 14.56 0.05 3.09
N ALA A 86 13.95 -0.92 2.43
CA ALA A 86 13.49 -2.16 3.07
C ALA A 86 14.66 -3.09 3.42
N TRP A 87 14.44 -3.96 4.41
CA TRP A 87 15.47 -4.89 4.90
C TRP A 87 15.98 -5.88 3.85
N TYR A 88 15.19 -6.15 2.83
CA TYR A 88 15.56 -7.06 1.74
C TYR A 88 16.25 -6.34 0.59
N GLU A 89 16.41 -5.02 0.68
CA GLU A 89 17.13 -4.21 -0.30
C GLU A 89 18.52 -3.91 0.25
N VAL A 90 19.52 -3.89 -0.62
CA VAL A 90 20.88 -3.51 -0.22
C VAL A 90 21.34 -2.31 -1.04
N ASP A 91 22.19 -1.48 -0.44
CA ASP A 91 22.80 -0.35 -1.13
C ASP A 91 24.02 -0.79 -1.93
N LEU A 92 24.73 0.16 -2.51
CA LEU A 92 25.93 -0.10 -3.32
C LEU A 92 27.07 -0.77 -2.52
N HIS A 93 27.02 -0.67 -1.20
CA HIS A 93 28.03 -1.26 -0.31
C HIS A 93 27.56 -2.58 0.33
N GLY A 94 26.40 -3.09 -0.09
CA GLY A 94 25.84 -4.33 0.44
C GLY A 94 25.15 -4.19 1.79
N VAL A 95 24.86 -2.96 2.23
CA VAL A 95 24.19 -2.71 3.51
C VAL A 95 22.68 -2.81 3.33
N PRO A 96 22.00 -3.69 4.10
CA PRO A 96 20.53 -3.78 4.01
C PRO A 96 19.85 -2.53 4.54
N GLY A 97 18.64 -2.26 4.04
CA GLY A 97 17.83 -1.15 4.51
C GLY A 97 17.43 -1.30 5.97
N GLY A 98 17.20 -0.17 6.63
CA GLY A 98 16.81 -0.13 8.04
C GLY A 98 15.32 -0.31 8.29
N PHE A 99 14.47 -0.25 7.26
CA PHE A 99 13.04 -0.50 7.40
C PHE A 99 12.80 -2.01 7.44
N THR A 100 12.36 -2.51 8.58
CA THR A 100 12.20 -3.95 8.82
C THR A 100 10.73 -4.33 8.97
N ALA A 101 10.48 -5.63 9.03
CA ALA A 101 9.13 -6.14 9.28
C ALA A 101 8.54 -5.61 10.59
N ALA A 102 9.37 -5.29 11.58
CA ALA A 102 8.92 -4.69 12.84
C ALA A 102 8.37 -3.27 12.67
N ASP A 103 8.72 -2.59 11.59
CA ASP A 103 8.25 -1.23 11.31
C ASP A 103 6.90 -1.21 10.58
N LEU A 104 6.42 -2.36 10.14
CA LEU A 104 5.11 -2.46 9.50
C LEU A 104 3.99 -2.36 10.53
N LEU A 105 2.86 -1.79 10.10
CA LEU A 105 1.68 -1.62 10.96
C LEU A 105 0.85 -2.90 11.04
N ILE A 106 0.47 -3.45 9.90
CA ILE A 106 -0.30 -4.69 9.83
C ILE A 106 0.32 -5.75 8.90
N GLY A 107 1.23 -5.35 8.04
CA GLY A 107 1.89 -6.28 7.12
C GLY A 107 2.56 -7.40 7.88
N TYR A 108 2.29 -8.65 7.48
CA TYR A 108 2.85 -9.86 8.09
C TYR A 108 2.53 -10.04 9.57
N ARG A 109 1.43 -9.44 10.05
CA ARG A 109 1.01 -9.49 11.45
C ARG A 109 -0.32 -10.20 11.64
N GLU A 110 -0.59 -11.22 10.86
CA GLU A 110 -1.81 -12.02 11.00
C GLU A 110 -1.96 -12.52 12.44
N GLY A 111 -3.17 -12.38 12.98
CA GLY A 111 -3.48 -12.81 14.33
C GLY A 111 -3.17 -11.79 15.41
N GLU A 112 -2.45 -10.72 15.09
CA GLU A 112 -2.15 -9.66 16.05
C GLU A 112 -3.25 -8.60 16.07
N PRO A 113 -3.37 -7.83 17.17
CA PRO A 113 -4.39 -6.77 17.22
C PRO A 113 -4.03 -5.61 16.30
N CYS A 114 -5.04 -5.06 15.63
CA CYS A 114 -4.89 -3.85 14.83
C CYS A 114 -4.45 -2.69 15.73
N PRO A 115 -3.42 -1.93 15.36
CA PRO A 115 -2.94 -0.82 16.18
C PRO A 115 -3.95 0.32 16.33
N GLU A 116 -4.94 0.42 15.43
CA GLU A 116 -5.95 1.47 15.48
C GLU A 116 -7.20 1.07 16.28
N CYS A 117 -7.72 -0.15 16.07
CA CYS A 117 -9.01 -0.53 16.64
C CYS A 117 -8.97 -1.81 17.50
N GLY A 118 -7.85 -2.52 17.53
CA GLY A 118 -7.70 -3.74 18.31
C GLY A 118 -8.30 -5.00 17.70
N SER A 119 -8.99 -4.90 16.57
CA SER A 119 -9.52 -6.08 15.87
C SER A 119 -8.36 -6.96 15.37
N THR A 120 -8.60 -8.25 15.25
CA THR A 120 -7.57 -9.18 14.79
C THR A 120 -7.24 -8.97 13.32
N VAL A 121 -5.96 -8.78 13.00
CA VAL A 121 -5.48 -8.67 11.63
C VAL A 121 -5.66 -10.00 10.93
N GLN A 122 -6.22 -9.98 9.73
CA GLN A 122 -6.48 -11.14 8.91
C GLN A 122 -5.58 -11.18 7.68
N LYS A 123 -5.29 -12.38 7.22
CA LYS A 123 -4.63 -12.62 5.94
C LYS A 123 -5.67 -13.18 5.00
N ILE A 124 -5.96 -12.47 3.91
CA ILE A 124 -6.98 -12.88 2.95
C ILE A 124 -6.37 -13.09 1.57
N LYS A 125 -6.97 -13.97 0.78
CA LYS A 125 -6.57 -14.15 -0.61
C LYS A 125 -7.07 -13.00 -1.48
N THR A 126 -6.18 -12.47 -2.30
CA THR A 126 -6.47 -11.35 -3.19
C THR A 126 -5.92 -11.65 -4.59
N GLY A 127 -6.44 -12.71 -5.21
CA GLY A 127 -5.91 -13.23 -6.48
C GLY A 127 -4.83 -14.28 -6.23
N SER A 128 -3.71 -14.19 -6.90
CA SER A 128 -2.59 -15.13 -6.73
C SER A 128 -1.77 -14.91 -5.47
N THR A 129 -2.00 -13.78 -4.78
CA THR A 129 -1.27 -13.42 -3.56
C THR A 129 -2.25 -13.22 -2.41
N SER A 130 -1.70 -12.94 -1.22
CA SER A 130 -2.49 -12.64 -0.03
C SER A 130 -2.23 -11.21 0.43
N THR A 131 -3.20 -10.66 1.16
CA THR A 131 -3.08 -9.31 1.74
C THR A 131 -3.45 -9.37 3.21
N PHE A 132 -2.73 -8.61 4.03
CA PHE A 132 -3.05 -8.45 5.46
C PHE A 132 -3.97 -7.25 5.60
N VAL A 133 -5.08 -7.44 6.30
CA VAL A 133 -6.11 -6.40 6.45
C VAL A 133 -6.64 -6.36 7.88
N CYS A 134 -7.12 -5.19 8.29
CA CYS A 134 -8.00 -5.07 9.44
C CYS A 134 -9.43 -5.02 8.92
N PRO A 135 -10.28 -6.01 9.22
CA PRO A 135 -11.64 -6.05 8.65
C PRO A 135 -12.51 -4.89 9.11
N SER A 136 -12.21 -4.32 10.28
CA SER A 136 -12.97 -3.18 10.82
C SER A 136 -12.54 -1.85 10.18
N CYS A 137 -11.23 -1.63 10.02
CA CYS A 137 -10.70 -0.39 9.45
C CYS A 137 -10.81 -0.35 7.92
N GLN A 138 -10.83 -1.51 7.28
CA GLN A 138 -10.83 -1.64 5.82
C GLN A 138 -12.05 -2.44 5.34
N PRO A 139 -13.26 -1.91 5.50
CA PRO A 139 -14.46 -2.63 5.04
C PRO A 139 -14.51 -2.72 3.52
N LEU A 140 -15.02 -3.86 3.00
CA LEU A 140 -15.12 -4.06 1.56
C LEU A 140 -16.24 -3.20 0.95
N ALA A 141 -17.28 -2.96 1.67
CA ALA A 141 -18.42 -2.18 1.18
C ALA A 141 -18.67 -0.95 2.03
#